data_d00b17f03b090025706f2ceea6b411f6
#
_entry.id   d00b17f03b090025706f2ceea6b411f6
#
_cell.length_a   1.000
_cell.length_b   1.000
_cell.length_c   1.000
_cell.angle_alpha   90.00
_cell.angle_beta   90.00
_cell.angle_gamma   90.00
#
_symmetry.space_group_name_H-M   'P 1'
#
loop_
_entity.id
_entity.type
_entity.pdbx_description
1 polymer ?
#
loop_
_entity_poly.entity_id
_entity_poly.type
_entity_poly.pdbx_seq_one_letter_code
_entity_poly.pdbx_strand_id
1 'polypeptide(L)'
;LQLAKPAGKNPREVAELLKKDLENLPEVSAVDIAGPGFINITLNRASQADLVRTILTAQGGYGRGTALSGVKINLEFISANPTGPLHLGHTRWAAVGDALGRVLNAAGATVTREFYINDRGNQMDLFGQSVQAAAMGQPIPEDGYQGGYIIDLANSVVAQNPGITELPDDERLIAFREAAYQLQLKDQQRVLDTFNTHFDIWFSERSLHDGGSVEHGVDKLRKQGHVFELDGATWLRTSDFGDDKDRVLVKANGDLTYFSS
;
A
#
# COMPACT_ATOMS: atom_id res chain seq x y z
N LEU A 1 -12.39 -25.22 22.71
CA LEU A 1 -13.79 -24.92 22.33
C LEU A 1 -14.04 -25.10 20.83
N GLN A 2 -13.18 -24.57 19.95
CA GLN A 2 -13.34 -24.61 18.49
C GLN A 2 -13.34 -26.04 17.91
N LEU A 3 -12.62 -26.97 18.53
CA LEU A 3 -12.54 -28.36 18.08
C LEU A 3 -13.77 -29.20 18.45
N ALA A 4 -14.61 -28.72 19.35
CA ALA A 4 -15.76 -29.49 19.87
C ALA A 4 -16.78 -29.81 18.75
N LYS A 5 -17.13 -28.82 17.93
CA LYS A 5 -18.08 -28.96 16.84
C LYS A 5 -17.60 -29.92 15.75
N PRO A 6 -16.37 -29.82 15.23
CA PRO A 6 -15.83 -30.80 14.28
C PRO A 6 -15.71 -32.22 14.86
N ALA A 7 -15.40 -32.35 16.15
CA ALA A 7 -15.25 -33.64 16.82
C ALA A 7 -16.59 -34.28 17.21
N GLY A 8 -17.71 -33.59 17.08
CA GLY A 8 -19.02 -34.07 17.52
C GLY A 8 -19.11 -34.36 19.02
N LYS A 9 -18.31 -33.68 19.84
CA LYS A 9 -18.20 -33.88 21.29
C LYS A 9 -18.37 -32.58 22.04
N ASN A 10 -18.67 -32.66 23.35
CA ASN A 10 -18.67 -31.43 24.13
C ASN A 10 -17.23 -30.92 24.36
N PRO A 11 -17.03 -29.62 24.60
CA PRO A 11 -15.68 -29.06 24.75
C PRO A 11 -14.84 -29.68 25.85
N ARG A 12 -15.44 -30.09 26.97
CA ARG A 12 -14.74 -30.70 28.07
C ARG A 12 -14.26 -32.11 27.75
N GLU A 13 -15.04 -32.90 27.05
CA GLU A 13 -14.63 -34.26 26.59
C GLU A 13 -13.45 -34.14 25.61
N VAL A 14 -13.47 -33.17 24.70
CA VAL A 14 -12.33 -32.91 23.79
C VAL A 14 -11.09 -32.53 24.61
N ALA A 15 -11.24 -31.68 25.61
CA ALA A 15 -10.13 -31.28 26.48
C ALA A 15 -9.54 -32.47 27.28
N GLU A 16 -10.37 -33.37 27.77
CA GLU A 16 -9.92 -34.59 28.47
C GLU A 16 -9.13 -35.55 27.55
N LEU A 17 -9.56 -35.66 26.29
CA LEU A 17 -8.81 -36.44 25.30
C LEU A 17 -7.43 -35.82 25.03
N LEU A 18 -7.39 -34.53 24.78
CA LEU A 18 -6.15 -33.80 24.48
C LEU A 18 -5.21 -33.75 25.68
N LYS A 19 -5.75 -33.71 26.91
CA LYS A 19 -4.95 -33.69 28.13
C LYS A 19 -3.97 -34.86 28.20
N LYS A 20 -4.45 -36.08 27.87
CA LYS A 20 -3.63 -37.28 27.89
C LYS A 20 -2.42 -37.22 26.98
N ASP A 21 -2.59 -36.66 25.80
CA ASP A 21 -1.51 -36.51 24.84
C ASP A 21 -0.56 -35.38 25.25
N LEU A 22 -1.09 -34.28 25.77
CA LEU A 22 -0.30 -33.11 26.22
C LEU A 22 0.56 -33.46 27.47
N GLU A 23 0.05 -34.27 28.39
CA GLU A 23 0.80 -34.73 29.59
C GLU A 23 2.02 -35.61 29.25
N ASN A 24 2.02 -36.22 28.07
CA ASN A 24 3.14 -37.02 27.58
C ASN A 24 4.24 -36.22 26.90
N LEU A 25 4.05 -34.92 26.70
CA LEU A 25 5.06 -34.06 26.10
C LEU A 25 6.17 -33.75 27.10
N PRO A 26 7.44 -33.88 26.71
CA PRO A 26 8.57 -33.73 27.64
C PRO A 26 8.70 -32.29 28.20
N GLU A 27 8.13 -31.32 27.54
CA GLU A 27 8.14 -29.90 27.93
C GLU A 27 7.05 -29.56 28.96
N VAL A 28 6.08 -30.45 29.17
CA VAL A 28 4.90 -30.21 30.00
C VAL A 28 5.09 -30.80 31.39
N SER A 29 4.87 -30.00 32.43
CA SER A 29 4.91 -30.47 33.83
C SER A 29 3.53 -30.73 34.43
N ALA A 30 2.48 -30.06 33.93
CA ALA A 30 1.11 -30.29 34.34
C ALA A 30 0.11 -29.78 33.27
N VAL A 31 -1.07 -30.42 33.20
CA VAL A 31 -2.19 -30.01 32.39
C VAL A 31 -3.46 -30.00 33.21
N ASP A 32 -4.13 -28.86 33.33
CA ASP A 32 -5.37 -28.71 34.09
C ASP A 32 -6.51 -28.25 33.14
N ILE A 33 -7.70 -28.81 33.38
CA ILE A 33 -8.90 -28.44 32.64
C ILE A 33 -9.76 -27.51 33.48
N ALA A 34 -10.01 -26.31 32.99
CA ALA A 34 -10.83 -25.30 33.66
C ALA A 34 -12.12 -25.01 32.90
N GLY A 35 -13.16 -24.70 33.65
CA GLY A 35 -14.46 -24.28 33.10
C GLY A 35 -15.03 -25.23 32.04
N PRO A 36 -15.53 -24.69 30.94
CA PRO A 36 -16.19 -25.50 29.89
C PRO A 36 -15.25 -26.25 28.95
N GLY A 37 -13.95 -26.34 29.25
CA GLY A 37 -12.97 -27.07 28.44
C GLY A 37 -11.76 -26.24 28.02
N PHE A 38 -11.37 -25.26 28.84
CA PHE A 38 -10.06 -24.58 28.72
C PHE A 38 -8.97 -25.52 29.25
N ILE A 39 -7.86 -25.60 28.52
CA ILE A 39 -6.69 -26.39 28.90
C ILE A 39 -5.60 -25.42 29.34
N ASN A 40 -5.20 -25.52 30.60
CA ASN A 40 -4.08 -24.79 31.18
C ASN A 40 -2.86 -25.72 31.18
N ILE A 41 -1.80 -25.31 30.48
CA ILE A 41 -0.56 -26.10 30.36
C ILE A 41 0.52 -25.40 31.17
N THR A 42 1.14 -26.15 32.09
CA THR A 42 2.31 -25.70 32.82
C THR A 42 3.56 -26.35 32.23
N LEU A 43 4.49 -25.52 31.75
CA LEU A 43 5.75 -25.98 31.18
C LEU A 43 6.79 -26.22 32.31
N ASN A 44 7.70 -27.17 32.11
CA ASN A 44 8.83 -27.34 33.01
C ASN A 44 9.89 -26.23 32.81
N ARG A 45 10.73 -25.99 33.83
CA ARG A 45 11.75 -24.93 33.77
C ARG A 45 12.84 -25.18 32.72
N ALA A 46 13.15 -26.45 32.43
CA ALA A 46 14.15 -26.81 31.43
C ALA A 46 13.69 -26.37 30.03
N SER A 47 12.39 -26.52 29.71
CA SER A 47 11.83 -26.11 28.43
C SER A 47 11.96 -24.59 28.17
N GLN A 48 11.88 -23.76 29.21
CA GLN A 48 12.11 -22.32 29.07
C GLN A 48 13.57 -22.01 28.75
N ALA A 49 14.52 -22.70 29.40
CA ALA A 49 15.95 -22.54 29.10
C ALA A 49 16.31 -23.03 27.69
N ASP A 50 15.69 -24.11 27.23
CA ASP A 50 15.87 -24.65 25.88
C ASP A 50 15.29 -23.74 24.81
N LEU A 51 14.15 -23.07 25.09
CA LEU A 51 13.61 -22.04 24.21
C LEU A 51 14.58 -20.88 24.04
N VAL A 52 15.15 -20.37 25.14
CA VAL A 52 16.18 -19.31 25.08
C VAL A 52 17.39 -19.76 24.26
N ARG A 53 17.86 -20.99 24.46
CA ARG A 53 18.95 -21.56 23.67
C ARG A 53 18.60 -21.63 22.15
N THR A 54 17.39 -22.06 21.84
CA THR A 54 16.86 -22.10 20.45
C THR A 54 16.84 -20.73 19.83
N ILE A 55 16.35 -19.73 20.55
CA ILE A 55 16.32 -18.33 20.07
C ILE A 55 17.74 -17.83 19.79
N LEU A 56 18.66 -18.03 20.74
CA LEU A 56 20.06 -17.62 20.61
C LEU A 56 20.77 -18.29 19.44
N THR A 57 20.49 -19.57 19.21
CA THR A 57 21.06 -20.34 18.10
C THR A 57 20.49 -19.93 16.76
N ALA A 58 19.18 -19.72 16.67
CA ALA A 58 18.48 -19.33 15.44
C ALA A 58 18.69 -17.86 15.08
N GLN A 59 19.06 -17.02 16.07
CA GLN A 59 19.28 -15.58 15.87
C GLN A 59 18.15 -14.92 15.07
N GLY A 60 18.45 -14.20 13.98
CA GLY A 60 17.46 -13.57 13.08
C GLY A 60 16.57 -14.55 12.30
N GLY A 61 16.84 -15.86 12.38
CA GLY A 61 16.00 -16.91 11.81
C GLY A 61 14.87 -17.37 12.73
N TYR A 62 14.93 -17.02 14.03
CA TYR A 62 13.86 -17.41 14.95
C TYR A 62 12.53 -16.74 14.59
N GLY A 63 11.44 -17.52 14.64
CA GLY A 63 10.10 -17.05 14.26
C GLY A 63 9.83 -17.02 12.75
N ARG A 64 10.79 -17.42 11.92
CA ARG A 64 10.57 -17.59 10.49
C ARG A 64 9.97 -18.96 10.18
N GLY A 65 9.06 -18.98 9.19
CA GLY A 65 8.36 -20.18 8.74
C GLY A 65 8.36 -20.31 7.22
N THR A 66 7.78 -21.41 6.74
CA THR A 66 7.69 -21.74 5.30
C THR A 66 6.24 -21.84 4.83
N ALA A 67 5.28 -21.42 5.65
CA ALA A 67 3.84 -21.54 5.34
C ALA A 67 3.42 -20.86 4.04
N LEU A 68 4.14 -19.80 3.65
CA LEU A 68 3.92 -19.06 2.41
C LEU A 68 5.08 -19.24 1.41
N SER A 69 5.85 -20.32 1.51
CA SER A 69 6.95 -20.60 0.58
C SER A 69 6.44 -20.72 -0.85
N GLY A 70 7.08 -20.00 -1.78
CA GLY A 70 6.69 -19.93 -3.19
C GLY A 70 5.57 -18.94 -3.51
N VAL A 71 4.93 -18.33 -2.51
CA VAL A 71 3.92 -17.28 -2.72
C VAL A 71 4.61 -15.96 -3.00
N LYS A 72 4.22 -15.29 -4.09
CA LYS A 72 4.65 -13.94 -4.46
C LYS A 72 3.52 -12.97 -4.17
N ILE A 73 3.82 -11.89 -3.46
CA ILE A 73 2.84 -10.89 -3.03
C ILE A 73 3.32 -9.51 -3.47
N ASN A 74 2.51 -8.78 -4.22
CA ASN A 74 2.67 -7.35 -4.38
C ASN A 74 1.86 -6.65 -3.29
N LEU A 75 2.53 -5.88 -2.44
CA LEU A 75 1.93 -5.17 -1.31
C LEU A 75 2.05 -3.67 -1.55
N GLU A 76 0.95 -3.08 -2.01
CA GLU A 76 0.81 -1.65 -2.20
C GLU A 76 0.24 -1.00 -0.94
N PHE A 77 0.88 0.10 -0.49
CA PHE A 77 0.40 0.85 0.68
C PHE A 77 0.92 2.29 0.70
N ILE A 78 0.25 3.15 1.45
CA ILE A 78 0.43 4.61 1.48
C ILE A 78 -0.06 5.25 0.18
N SER A 79 0.68 5.13 -0.90
CA SER A 79 0.36 5.63 -2.25
C SER A 79 -0.22 7.04 -2.22
N ALA A 80 0.51 7.95 -1.52
CA ALA A 80 0.07 9.32 -1.31
C ALA A 80 0.34 10.15 -2.57
N ASN A 81 -0.59 11.06 -2.92
CA ASN A 81 -0.40 11.99 -4.01
C ASN A 81 0.85 12.84 -3.82
N PRO A 82 1.67 13.03 -4.85
CA PRO A 82 2.93 13.79 -4.76
C PRO A 82 2.70 15.31 -4.78
N THR A 83 1.57 15.77 -4.27
CA THR A 83 1.14 17.17 -4.23
C THR A 83 1.27 17.80 -2.84
N GLY A 84 1.79 17.05 -1.87
CA GLY A 84 1.99 17.56 -0.52
C GLY A 84 2.78 16.61 0.38
N PRO A 85 3.16 17.09 1.56
CA PRO A 85 3.91 16.29 2.54
C PRO A 85 3.07 15.15 3.11
N LEU A 86 3.75 14.10 3.55
CA LEU A 86 3.10 13.03 4.29
C LEU A 86 2.58 13.56 5.63
N HIS A 87 1.40 13.11 6.02
CA HIS A 87 0.75 13.49 7.28
C HIS A 87 0.45 12.28 8.15
N LEU A 88 -0.06 12.51 9.36
CA LEU A 88 -0.33 11.45 10.37
C LEU A 88 -1.18 10.29 9.83
N GLY A 89 -2.13 10.55 8.92
CA GLY A 89 -2.91 9.49 8.28
C GLY A 89 -2.03 8.51 7.48
N HIS A 90 -1.05 9.01 6.75
CA HIS A 90 -0.09 8.20 6.00
C HIS A 90 0.84 7.38 6.92
N THR A 91 1.22 7.91 8.08
CA THR A 91 2.04 7.21 9.08
C THR A 91 1.40 5.92 9.55
N ARG A 92 0.06 5.92 9.74
CA ARG A 92 -0.67 4.71 10.10
C ARG A 92 -0.54 3.62 9.02
N TRP A 93 -0.71 4.00 7.75
CA TRP A 93 -0.57 3.06 6.64
C TRP A 93 0.87 2.57 6.47
N ALA A 94 1.85 3.45 6.70
CA ALA A 94 3.26 3.08 6.72
C ALA A 94 3.54 1.98 7.75
N ALA A 95 3.11 2.19 8.99
CA ALA A 95 3.31 1.22 10.08
C ALA A 95 2.61 -0.12 9.80
N VAL A 96 1.37 -0.11 9.32
CA VAL A 96 0.60 -1.33 9.04
C VAL A 96 1.18 -2.07 7.85
N GLY A 97 1.45 -1.36 6.73
CA GLY A 97 1.97 -1.97 5.51
C GLY A 97 3.37 -2.57 5.71
N ASP A 98 4.28 -1.85 6.36
CA ASP A 98 5.62 -2.36 6.64
C ASP A 98 5.57 -3.58 7.59
N ALA A 99 4.78 -3.52 8.67
CA ALA A 99 4.61 -4.64 9.59
C ALA A 99 4.03 -5.87 8.86
N LEU A 100 3.02 -5.69 8.02
CA LEU A 100 2.42 -6.76 7.21
C LEU A 100 3.46 -7.38 6.27
N GLY A 101 4.22 -6.55 5.55
CA GLY A 101 5.28 -7.02 4.66
C GLY A 101 6.35 -7.84 5.38
N ARG A 102 6.75 -7.42 6.59
CA ARG A 102 7.72 -8.16 7.43
C ARG A 102 7.15 -9.51 7.90
N VAL A 103 5.89 -9.55 8.32
CA VAL A 103 5.23 -10.80 8.76
C VAL A 103 5.08 -11.78 7.61
N LEU A 104 4.64 -11.33 6.45
CA LEU A 104 4.51 -12.17 5.25
C LEU A 104 5.87 -12.74 4.81
N ASN A 105 6.93 -11.91 4.81
CA ASN A 105 8.28 -12.37 4.54
C ASN A 105 8.77 -13.39 5.60
N ALA A 106 8.45 -13.17 6.88
CA ALA A 106 8.80 -14.11 7.94
C ALA A 106 8.05 -15.45 7.81
N ALA A 107 6.85 -15.44 7.23
CA ALA A 107 6.09 -16.65 6.90
C ALA A 107 6.58 -17.39 5.63
N GLY A 108 7.56 -16.82 4.91
CA GLY A 108 8.20 -17.44 3.74
C GLY A 108 7.75 -16.90 2.38
N ALA A 109 6.88 -15.88 2.33
CA ALA A 109 6.51 -15.24 1.08
C ALA A 109 7.63 -14.37 0.51
N THR A 110 7.63 -14.17 -0.82
CA THR A 110 8.40 -13.12 -1.48
C THR A 110 7.48 -11.90 -1.62
N VAL A 111 7.75 -10.85 -0.86
CA VAL A 111 6.94 -9.63 -0.85
C VAL A 111 7.66 -8.53 -1.61
N THR A 112 7.01 -7.97 -2.62
CA THR A 112 7.39 -6.74 -3.29
C THR A 112 6.54 -5.61 -2.72
N ARG A 113 7.16 -4.57 -2.17
CA ARG A 113 6.48 -3.39 -1.63
C ARG A 113 6.39 -2.34 -2.72
N GLU A 114 5.19 -1.87 -2.98
CA GLU A 114 4.93 -0.89 -4.02
C GLU A 114 4.30 0.37 -3.45
N PHE A 115 4.81 1.51 -3.92
CA PHE A 115 4.21 2.82 -3.73
C PHE A 115 3.70 3.32 -5.09
N TYR A 116 2.39 3.46 -5.24
CA TYR A 116 1.78 4.00 -6.45
C TYR A 116 1.81 5.52 -6.41
N ILE A 117 2.35 6.14 -7.44
CA ILE A 117 2.48 7.59 -7.57
C ILE A 117 1.43 8.08 -8.55
N ASN A 118 0.39 8.77 -8.05
CA ASN A 118 -0.58 9.45 -8.90
C ASN A 118 0.01 10.80 -9.36
N ASP A 119 0.86 10.74 -10.38
CA ASP A 119 1.62 11.87 -10.91
C ASP A 119 1.01 12.46 -12.19
N ARG A 120 -0.30 12.29 -12.40
CA ARG A 120 -1.04 12.73 -13.57
C ARG A 120 -2.36 13.45 -13.22
N GLY A 121 -2.93 14.13 -14.20
CA GLY A 121 -4.28 14.72 -14.12
C GLY A 121 -4.32 16.09 -13.44
N ASN A 122 -5.55 16.58 -13.26
CA ASN A 122 -5.82 17.96 -12.81
C ASN A 122 -5.18 18.32 -11.47
N GLN A 123 -4.99 17.36 -10.56
CA GLN A 123 -4.33 17.62 -9.27
C GLN A 123 -2.88 18.06 -9.45
N MET A 124 -2.16 17.44 -10.39
CA MET A 124 -0.78 17.83 -10.70
C MET A 124 -0.70 19.21 -11.35
N ASP A 125 -1.67 19.54 -12.20
CA ASP A 125 -1.74 20.87 -12.84
C ASP A 125 -2.03 21.96 -11.81
N LEU A 126 -3.01 21.76 -10.92
CA LEU A 126 -3.32 22.67 -9.82
C LEU A 126 -2.14 22.82 -8.85
N PHE A 127 -1.42 21.74 -8.60
CA PHE A 127 -0.21 21.78 -7.78
C PHE A 127 0.89 22.63 -8.44
N GLY A 128 1.14 22.42 -9.73
CA GLY A 128 2.08 23.23 -10.52
C GLY A 128 1.71 24.70 -10.53
N GLN A 129 0.42 25.03 -10.75
CA GLN A 129 -0.10 26.39 -10.71
C GLN A 129 0.09 27.04 -9.34
N SER A 130 -0.16 26.31 -8.26
CA SER A 130 0.03 26.81 -6.88
C SER A 130 1.48 27.17 -6.59
N VAL A 131 2.42 26.30 -6.97
CA VAL A 131 3.86 26.54 -6.78
C VAL A 131 4.35 27.68 -7.66
N GLN A 132 3.91 27.74 -8.92
CA GLN A 132 4.25 28.84 -9.82
C GLN A 132 3.72 30.18 -9.29
N ALA A 133 2.46 30.25 -8.86
CA ALA A 133 1.86 31.48 -8.32
C ALA A 133 2.65 31.97 -7.09
N ALA A 134 2.97 31.06 -6.15
CA ALA A 134 3.77 31.39 -4.99
C ALA A 134 5.17 31.92 -5.37
N ALA A 135 5.85 31.29 -6.34
CA ALA A 135 7.16 31.71 -6.82
C ALA A 135 7.16 33.11 -7.46
N MET A 136 6.04 33.44 -8.13
CA MET A 136 5.87 34.74 -8.81
C MET A 136 5.24 35.83 -7.94
N GLY A 137 5.00 35.56 -6.65
CA GLY A 137 4.33 36.46 -5.72
C GLY A 137 2.88 36.78 -6.10
N GLN A 138 2.23 35.87 -6.83
CA GLN A 138 0.83 35.96 -7.24
C GLN A 138 -0.08 35.24 -6.25
N PRO A 139 -1.38 35.59 -6.17
CA PRO A 139 -2.33 34.83 -5.38
C PRO A 139 -2.42 33.36 -5.88
N ILE A 140 -2.32 32.42 -4.94
CA ILE A 140 -2.54 31.01 -5.26
C ILE A 140 -4.03 30.81 -5.63
N PRO A 141 -4.36 30.03 -6.68
CA PRO A 141 -5.75 29.72 -7.05
C PRO A 141 -6.56 29.24 -5.84
N GLU A 142 -7.84 29.61 -5.77
CA GLU A 142 -8.73 29.28 -4.65
C GLU A 142 -8.85 27.76 -4.46
N ASP A 143 -8.94 27.01 -5.56
CA ASP A 143 -8.99 25.56 -5.63
C ASP A 143 -7.59 24.90 -5.62
N GLY A 144 -6.52 25.71 -5.54
CA GLY A 144 -5.15 25.25 -5.52
C GLY A 144 -4.68 24.77 -4.14
N TYR A 145 -3.45 24.30 -4.09
CA TYR A 145 -2.80 23.84 -2.86
C TYR A 145 -2.29 25.03 -2.04
N GLN A 146 -2.73 25.12 -0.80
CA GLN A 146 -2.45 26.21 0.11
C GLN A 146 -1.48 25.77 1.21
N GLY A 147 -0.77 26.75 1.82
CA GLY A 147 0.05 26.53 3.01
C GLY A 147 1.52 26.81 2.84
N GLY A 148 2.25 26.84 3.98
CA GLY A 148 3.65 27.23 4.03
C GLY A 148 4.56 26.33 3.18
N TYR A 149 4.24 25.05 3.07
CA TYR A 149 5.04 24.10 2.27
C TYR A 149 5.06 24.45 0.76
N ILE A 150 4.00 25.07 0.23
CA ILE A 150 3.98 25.54 -1.18
C ILE A 150 4.98 26.69 -1.37
N ILE A 151 5.09 27.59 -0.39
CA ILE A 151 6.05 28.71 -0.44
C ILE A 151 7.48 28.16 -0.36
N ASP A 152 7.73 27.24 0.55
CA ASP A 152 9.06 26.62 0.72
C ASP A 152 9.46 25.84 -0.54
N LEU A 153 8.50 25.14 -1.13
CA LEU A 153 8.70 24.39 -2.37
C LEU A 153 8.96 25.34 -3.55
N ALA A 154 8.20 26.43 -3.68
CA ALA A 154 8.37 27.44 -4.72
C ALA A 154 9.79 28.07 -4.64
N ASN A 155 10.24 28.44 -3.43
CA ASN A 155 11.58 28.95 -3.20
C ASN A 155 12.65 27.92 -3.62
N SER A 156 12.43 26.65 -3.28
CA SER A 156 13.35 25.56 -3.61
C SER A 156 13.43 25.31 -5.12
N VAL A 157 12.28 25.33 -5.81
CA VAL A 157 12.18 25.19 -7.27
C VAL A 157 12.97 26.31 -7.96
N VAL A 158 12.74 27.57 -7.59
CA VAL A 158 13.46 28.71 -8.18
C VAL A 158 14.97 28.64 -7.92
N ALA A 159 15.36 28.29 -6.69
CA ALA A 159 16.77 28.18 -6.35
C ALA A 159 17.52 27.09 -7.14
N GLN A 160 16.83 25.97 -7.46
CA GLN A 160 17.43 24.86 -8.18
C GLN A 160 17.30 24.97 -9.72
N ASN A 161 16.45 25.88 -10.21
CA ASN A 161 16.19 26.07 -11.65
C ASN A 161 16.30 27.56 -12.03
N PRO A 162 17.51 28.11 -12.12
CA PRO A 162 17.71 29.49 -12.53
C PRO A 162 17.05 29.78 -13.89
N GLY A 163 16.28 30.86 -13.99
CA GLY A 163 15.57 31.27 -15.20
C GLY A 163 14.18 30.62 -15.38
N ILE A 164 13.73 29.73 -14.52
CA ILE A 164 12.41 29.07 -14.63
C ILE A 164 11.26 30.09 -14.66
N THR A 165 11.39 31.23 -13.98
CA THR A 165 10.39 32.30 -13.95
C THR A 165 10.34 33.12 -15.25
N GLU A 166 11.36 33.02 -16.09
CA GLU A 166 11.50 33.74 -17.36
C GLU A 166 11.00 32.93 -18.56
N LEU A 167 10.64 31.67 -18.36
CA LEU A 167 10.10 30.80 -19.41
C LEU A 167 8.76 31.35 -19.94
N PRO A 168 8.41 31.06 -21.21
CA PRO A 168 7.05 31.27 -21.75
C PRO A 168 5.98 30.62 -20.86
N ASP A 169 4.77 31.17 -20.85
CA ASP A 169 3.71 30.78 -19.90
C ASP A 169 3.37 29.29 -19.94
N ASP A 170 3.28 28.72 -21.13
CA ASP A 170 2.98 27.30 -21.37
C ASP A 170 4.11 26.37 -20.93
N GLU A 171 5.35 26.73 -21.23
CA GLU A 171 6.53 25.98 -20.78
C GLU A 171 6.77 26.14 -19.27
N ARG A 172 6.53 27.34 -18.76
CA ARG A 172 6.75 27.67 -17.34
C ARG A 172 5.90 26.83 -16.39
N LEU A 173 4.58 26.69 -16.70
CA LEU A 173 3.71 25.87 -15.87
C LEU A 173 4.19 24.41 -15.80
N ILE A 174 4.54 23.84 -16.95
CA ILE A 174 5.06 22.48 -17.03
C ILE A 174 6.36 22.35 -16.22
N ALA A 175 7.29 23.30 -16.38
CA ALA A 175 8.56 23.30 -15.68
C ALA A 175 8.38 23.39 -14.16
N PHE A 176 7.49 24.26 -13.67
CA PHE A 176 7.17 24.34 -12.23
C PHE A 176 6.53 23.05 -11.71
N ARG A 177 5.56 22.49 -12.44
CA ARG A 177 4.89 21.24 -12.07
C ARG A 177 5.90 20.11 -11.92
N GLU A 178 6.77 19.91 -12.92
CA GLU A 178 7.74 18.82 -12.90
C GLU A 178 8.82 19.01 -11.82
N ALA A 179 9.36 20.22 -11.68
CA ALA A 179 10.37 20.52 -10.66
C ALA A 179 9.78 20.34 -9.24
N ALA A 180 8.58 20.85 -9.01
CA ALA A 180 7.89 20.70 -7.73
C ALA A 180 7.56 19.23 -7.42
N TYR A 181 7.08 18.49 -8.41
CA TYR A 181 6.83 17.05 -8.30
C TYR A 181 8.07 16.28 -7.83
N GLN A 182 9.20 16.50 -8.50
CA GLN A 182 10.44 15.80 -8.14
C GLN A 182 10.90 16.11 -6.71
N LEU A 183 10.80 17.37 -6.29
CA LEU A 183 11.16 17.76 -4.93
C LEU A 183 10.23 17.18 -3.89
N GLN A 184 8.91 17.20 -4.15
CA GLN A 184 7.92 16.68 -3.23
C GLN A 184 8.02 15.16 -3.09
N LEU A 185 8.20 14.44 -4.20
CA LEU A 185 8.40 13.00 -4.18
C LEU A 185 9.67 12.61 -3.39
N LYS A 186 10.76 13.35 -3.61
CA LYS A 186 12.01 13.14 -2.88
C LYS A 186 11.85 13.40 -1.37
N ASP A 187 11.04 14.39 -0.99
CA ASP A 187 10.73 14.64 0.43
C ASP A 187 9.91 13.49 1.04
N GLN A 188 8.90 12.99 0.33
CA GLN A 188 8.13 11.82 0.77
C GLN A 188 9.02 10.59 0.95
N GLN A 189 9.91 10.32 0.01
CA GLN A 189 10.89 9.22 0.09
C GLN A 189 11.78 9.37 1.33
N ARG A 190 12.35 10.56 1.54
CA ARG A 190 13.20 10.89 2.69
C ARG A 190 12.45 10.68 4.03
N VAL A 191 11.21 11.11 4.11
CA VAL A 191 10.38 10.94 5.33
C VAL A 191 10.13 9.47 5.61
N LEU A 192 9.80 8.67 4.58
CA LEU A 192 9.57 7.23 4.71
C LEU A 192 10.85 6.48 5.09
N ASP A 193 11.97 6.83 4.51
CA ASP A 193 13.28 6.27 4.90
C ASP A 193 13.60 6.57 6.37
N THR A 194 13.35 7.80 6.83
CA THR A 194 13.52 8.19 8.24
C THR A 194 12.58 7.40 9.16
N PHE A 195 11.38 7.07 8.69
CA PHE A 195 10.40 6.23 9.39
C PHE A 195 10.71 4.73 9.26
N ASN A 196 11.81 4.36 8.59
CA ASN A 196 12.24 2.97 8.34
C ASN A 196 11.19 2.15 7.56
N THR A 197 10.49 2.81 6.63
CA THR A 197 9.53 2.20 5.70
C THR A 197 10.08 2.32 4.29
N HIS A 198 10.42 1.18 3.69
CA HIS A 198 11.08 1.13 2.38
C HIS A 198 10.21 0.46 1.35
N PHE A 199 10.31 0.93 0.10
CA PHE A 199 9.60 0.39 -1.05
C PHE A 199 10.58 -0.16 -2.07
N ASP A 200 10.21 -1.28 -2.67
CA ASP A 200 10.97 -1.92 -3.75
C ASP A 200 10.66 -1.26 -5.11
N ILE A 201 9.41 -0.80 -5.28
CA ILE A 201 8.90 -0.17 -6.48
C ILE A 201 8.21 1.16 -6.15
N TRP A 202 8.58 2.21 -6.87
CA TRP A 202 7.90 3.49 -6.95
C TRP A 202 7.25 3.57 -8.33
N PHE A 203 5.96 3.20 -8.39
CA PHE A 203 5.26 3.02 -9.64
C PHE A 203 4.56 4.32 -10.06
N SER A 204 4.96 4.89 -11.21
CA SER A 204 4.37 6.11 -11.77
C SER A 204 3.16 5.78 -12.64
N GLU A 205 2.00 6.42 -12.38
CA GLU A 205 0.80 6.30 -13.21
C GLU A 205 1.07 6.75 -14.66
N ARG A 206 1.92 7.76 -14.87
CA ARG A 206 2.30 8.21 -16.23
C ARG A 206 2.82 7.06 -17.09
N SER A 207 3.56 6.12 -16.50
CA SER A 207 4.11 4.99 -17.22
C SER A 207 3.06 4.09 -17.87
N LEU A 208 1.84 4.04 -17.32
CA LEU A 208 0.72 3.29 -17.90
C LEU A 208 0.22 3.94 -19.18
N HIS A 209 0.17 5.28 -19.19
CA HIS A 209 -0.32 6.06 -20.33
C HIS A 209 0.75 6.18 -21.42
N ASP A 210 1.98 6.52 -21.05
CA ASP A 210 3.09 6.67 -21.99
C ASP A 210 3.44 5.34 -22.69
N GLY A 211 3.24 4.23 -21.98
CA GLY A 211 3.44 2.87 -22.50
C GLY A 211 2.26 2.26 -23.24
N GLY A 212 1.11 2.97 -23.35
CA GLY A 212 -0.12 2.46 -23.99
C GLY A 212 -0.76 1.28 -23.24
N SER A 213 -0.44 1.11 -21.97
CA SER A 213 -0.94 -0.02 -21.17
C SER A 213 -2.43 0.08 -20.88
N VAL A 214 -2.95 1.30 -20.70
CA VAL A 214 -4.38 1.54 -20.48
C VAL A 214 -5.17 1.19 -21.74
N GLU A 215 -4.75 1.67 -22.90
CA GLU A 215 -5.38 1.37 -24.19
C GLU A 215 -5.34 -0.13 -24.48
N HIS A 216 -4.21 -0.77 -24.21
CA HIS A 216 -4.09 -2.22 -24.34
C HIS A 216 -5.07 -2.98 -23.41
N GLY A 217 -5.23 -2.52 -22.19
CA GLY A 217 -6.19 -3.06 -21.22
C GLY A 217 -7.64 -2.95 -21.72
N VAL A 218 -8.04 -1.76 -22.17
CA VAL A 218 -9.37 -1.51 -22.72
C VAL A 218 -9.62 -2.38 -23.96
N ASP A 219 -8.64 -2.48 -24.86
CA ASP A 219 -8.75 -3.34 -26.05
C ASP A 219 -8.87 -4.81 -25.73
N LYS A 220 -8.16 -5.29 -24.70
CA LYS A 220 -8.29 -6.67 -24.22
C LYS A 220 -9.69 -6.92 -23.69
N LEU A 221 -10.24 -6.05 -22.86
CA LEU A 221 -11.60 -6.14 -22.33
C LEU A 221 -12.64 -6.07 -23.46
N ARG A 222 -12.42 -5.22 -24.48
CA ARG A 222 -13.29 -5.14 -25.68
C ARG A 222 -13.29 -6.46 -26.45
N LYS A 223 -12.13 -7.08 -26.68
CA LYS A 223 -12.01 -8.39 -27.35
C LYS A 223 -12.69 -9.51 -26.55
N GLN A 224 -12.77 -9.41 -25.24
CA GLN A 224 -13.45 -10.33 -24.34
C GLN A 224 -14.97 -10.10 -24.27
N GLY A 225 -15.50 -9.03 -24.88
CA GLY A 225 -16.93 -8.73 -24.90
C GLY A 225 -17.46 -7.97 -23.69
N HIS A 226 -16.55 -7.49 -22.81
CA HIS A 226 -16.93 -6.81 -21.57
C HIS A 226 -17.07 -5.29 -21.76
N VAL A 227 -16.77 -4.75 -22.91
CA VAL A 227 -16.85 -3.30 -23.23
C VAL A 227 -17.95 -3.05 -24.22
N PHE A 228 -18.68 -1.94 -24.06
CA PHE A 228 -19.70 -1.46 -24.99
C PHE A 228 -19.66 0.06 -25.09
N GLU A 229 -20.26 0.59 -26.17
CA GLU A 229 -20.36 2.03 -26.40
C GLU A 229 -21.78 2.50 -26.07
N LEU A 230 -21.92 3.59 -25.32
CA LEU A 230 -23.18 4.22 -25.00
C LEU A 230 -22.98 5.75 -24.88
N ASP A 231 -23.82 6.53 -25.56
CA ASP A 231 -23.80 8.00 -25.55
C ASP A 231 -22.40 8.61 -25.89
N GLY A 232 -21.67 7.95 -26.80
CA GLY A 232 -20.33 8.37 -27.21
C GLY A 232 -19.23 8.04 -26.22
N ALA A 233 -19.53 7.38 -25.10
CA ALA A 233 -18.56 6.95 -24.11
C ALA A 233 -18.35 5.43 -24.16
N THR A 234 -17.15 4.99 -23.78
CA THR A 234 -16.81 3.57 -23.68
C THR A 234 -17.04 3.08 -22.25
N TRP A 235 -17.83 2.04 -22.09
CA TRP A 235 -18.27 1.49 -20.82
C TRP A 235 -17.76 0.06 -20.60
N LEU A 236 -17.45 -0.29 -19.35
CA LEU A 236 -17.19 -1.65 -18.90
C LEU A 236 -18.42 -2.23 -18.21
N ARG A 237 -18.80 -3.46 -18.58
CA ARG A 237 -19.88 -4.22 -17.94
C ARG A 237 -19.46 -4.76 -16.58
N THR A 238 -19.24 -3.87 -15.63
CA THR A 238 -18.85 -4.27 -14.26
C THR A 238 -19.95 -4.98 -13.52
N SER A 239 -21.22 -4.79 -13.93
CA SER A 239 -22.37 -5.54 -13.41
C SER A 239 -22.27 -7.05 -13.67
N ASP A 240 -21.65 -7.49 -14.77
CA ASP A 240 -21.38 -8.90 -15.05
C ASP A 240 -20.45 -9.55 -14.01
N PHE A 241 -19.69 -8.74 -13.28
CA PHE A 241 -18.74 -9.15 -12.26
C PHE A 241 -19.22 -8.86 -10.83
N GLY A 242 -20.48 -8.43 -10.66
CA GLY A 242 -21.10 -8.22 -9.36
C GLY A 242 -21.04 -6.78 -8.82
N ASP A 243 -20.64 -5.81 -9.65
CA ASP A 243 -20.74 -4.38 -9.30
C ASP A 243 -22.22 -3.93 -9.36
N ASP A 244 -22.55 -2.85 -8.66
CA ASP A 244 -23.90 -2.28 -8.61
C ASP A 244 -24.33 -1.60 -9.92
N LYS A 245 -23.38 -1.21 -10.77
CA LYS A 245 -23.61 -0.56 -12.07
C LYS A 245 -22.39 -0.68 -12.99
N ASP A 246 -22.59 -0.52 -14.28
CA ASP A 246 -21.51 -0.41 -15.26
C ASP A 246 -20.72 0.89 -15.12
N ARG A 247 -19.44 0.87 -15.49
CA ARG A 247 -18.50 1.98 -15.30
C ARG A 247 -17.99 2.51 -16.62
N VAL A 248 -17.88 3.85 -16.70
CA VAL A 248 -17.26 4.51 -17.85
C VAL A 248 -15.75 4.34 -17.78
N LEU A 249 -15.15 3.84 -18.86
CA LEU A 249 -13.70 3.80 -19.06
C LEU A 249 -13.20 5.05 -19.77
N VAL A 250 -13.85 5.39 -20.90
CA VAL A 250 -13.50 6.57 -21.71
C VAL A 250 -14.74 7.44 -21.84
N LYS A 251 -14.61 8.73 -21.50
CA LYS A 251 -15.69 9.70 -21.64
C LYS A 251 -15.97 10.03 -23.10
N ALA A 252 -17.12 10.64 -23.40
CA ALA A 252 -17.49 11.07 -24.76
C ALA A 252 -16.51 12.07 -25.40
N ASN A 253 -15.75 12.80 -24.61
CA ASN A 253 -14.70 13.71 -25.10
C ASN A 253 -13.33 13.02 -25.32
N GLY A 254 -13.25 11.70 -25.12
CA GLY A 254 -12.03 10.91 -25.28
C GLY A 254 -11.15 10.81 -24.04
N ASP A 255 -11.50 11.51 -22.95
CA ASP A 255 -10.73 11.44 -21.71
C ASP A 255 -10.94 10.09 -21.00
N LEU A 256 -9.86 9.54 -20.48
CA LEU A 256 -9.91 8.39 -19.58
C LEU A 256 -10.52 8.79 -18.23
N THR A 257 -11.22 7.86 -17.61
CA THR A 257 -11.72 8.04 -16.24
C THR A 257 -10.70 7.51 -15.24
N TYR A 258 -10.85 7.91 -13.97
CA TYR A 258 -10.08 7.32 -12.86
C TYR A 258 -10.20 5.79 -12.78
N PHE A 259 -11.32 5.23 -13.25
CA PHE A 259 -11.57 3.80 -13.24
C PHE A 259 -10.78 3.03 -14.31
N SER A 260 -10.28 3.72 -15.34
CA SER A 260 -9.55 3.12 -16.46
C SER A 260 -8.02 3.17 -16.33
N SER A 261 -7.52 3.96 -15.37
CA SER A 261 -6.06 4.14 -15.13
C SER A 261 -5.52 3.36 -13.96
#